data_4a1e4ff37f2008bf5acc542fba879db0
#
_entry.id   4a1e4ff37f2008bf5acc542fba879db0
#
_cell.length_a   1.000
_cell.length_b   1.000
_cell.length_c   1.000
_cell.angle_alpha   90.00
_cell.angle_beta   90.00
_cell.angle_gamma   90.00
#
_symmetry.space_group_name_H-M   'P 1'
#
loop_
_entity.id
_entity.type
_entity.pdbx_description
1 polymer ?
#
loop_
_entity_poly.entity_id
_entity_poly.type
_entity_poly.pdbx_seq_one_letter_code
_entity_poly.pdbx_strand_id
1 'polypeptide(L)'
;MKKLFAVFLMFSAAGALAEPDMDKYAKSCQVCHANGAANAPKTGDAAAWEPRLAKGMDALVQSVANGLNAMPPKGMCFDCSDEDYKALIEYMAKPAQ
;
A
#
# COMPACT_ATOMS: atom_id res chain seq x y z
N MET A 1 -13.46 -49.73 -4.67
CA MET A 1 -13.30 -49.10 -4.65
C MET A 1 -13.13 -48.06 -4.28
N LYS A 2 -12.63 -47.61 -4.08
CA LYS A 2 -12.48 -46.59 -3.61
C LYS A 2 -12.16 -45.54 -4.15
N LYS A 3 -12.30 -44.74 -4.06
CA LYS A 3 -12.09 -43.68 -4.53
C LYS A 3 -11.60 -42.77 -3.94
N LEU A 4 -10.99 -42.10 -4.12
CA LEU A 4 -10.44 -41.28 -3.55
C LEU A 4 -10.43 -40.14 -4.01
N PHE A 5 -10.44 -39.27 -3.66
CA PHE A 5 -10.53 -38.06 -4.02
C PHE A 5 -9.75 -37.27 -3.49
N ALA A 6 -9.19 -36.62 -3.81
CA ALA A 6 -8.41 -35.79 -3.63
C ALA A 6 -8.87 -34.59 -3.49
N VAL A 7 -8.97 -34.12 -2.61
CA VAL A 7 -9.42 -32.97 -2.45
C VAL A 7 -8.44 -32.11 -2.44
N PHE A 8 -8.35 -31.18 -3.04
CA PHE A 8 -7.57 -30.43 -3.29
C PHE A 8 -7.71 -29.18 -2.88
N LEU A 9 -7.25 -28.67 -2.16
CA LEU A 9 -7.32 -27.51 -1.70
C LEU A 9 -6.55 -26.60 -2.27
N MET A 10 -6.95 -25.86 -3.00
CA MET A 10 -6.38 -24.91 -3.51
C MET A 10 -6.20 -23.81 -2.80
N PHE A 11 -5.42 -23.32 -2.37
CA PHE A 11 -5.18 -22.43 -1.65
C PHE A 11 -4.41 -21.48 -2.19
N SER A 12 -4.91 -20.61 -2.57
CA SER A 12 -4.26 -19.67 -3.14
C SER A 12 -3.74 -18.76 -2.25
N ALA A 13 -2.71 -18.80 -1.84
CA ALA A 13 -2.26 -17.87 -0.99
C ALA A 13 -1.70 -16.74 -1.68
N ALA A 14 -1.81 -16.78 -2.87
CA ALA A 14 -1.20 -15.82 -3.51
C ALA A 14 -1.78 -14.61 -3.14
N GLY A 15 -1.78 -13.79 -3.04
CA GLY A 15 -2.42 -12.70 -2.85
C GLY A 15 -2.60 -12.32 -1.48
N ALA A 16 -1.99 -12.94 -0.66
CA ALA A 16 -2.24 -12.59 0.67
C ALA A 16 -1.59 -11.29 0.92
N LEU A 17 -2.18 -10.26 0.60
CA LEU A 17 -1.66 -8.97 0.91
C LEU A 17 -2.01 -8.64 2.35
N ALA A 18 -1.11 -8.01 3.03
CA ALA A 18 -1.42 -7.54 4.36
C ALA A 18 -2.52 -6.51 4.24
N GLU A 19 -3.41 -6.48 5.18
CA GLU A 19 -4.43 -5.47 5.18
C GLU A 19 -3.85 -4.19 5.72
N PRO A 20 -4.20 -3.05 5.16
CA PRO A 20 -3.68 -1.79 5.66
C PRO A 20 -4.26 -1.47 7.03
N ASP A 21 -3.44 -0.88 7.87
CA ASP A 21 -3.91 -0.46 9.18
C ASP A 21 -4.54 0.92 8.98
N MET A 22 -5.84 0.95 8.94
CA MET A 22 -6.55 2.18 8.61
C MET A 22 -6.43 3.24 9.70
N ASP A 23 -6.14 2.87 10.92
CA ASP A 23 -5.87 3.85 11.95
C ASP A 23 -4.57 4.57 11.65
N LYS A 24 -3.57 3.84 11.18
CA LYS A 24 -2.31 4.45 10.79
C LYS A 24 -2.48 5.32 9.56
N TYR A 25 -3.31 4.87 8.63
CA TYR A 25 -3.61 5.68 7.45
C TYR A 25 -4.22 7.00 7.88
N ALA A 26 -5.21 6.96 8.75
CA ALA A 26 -5.94 8.16 9.16
C ALA A 26 -5.06 9.15 9.90
N LYS A 27 -4.07 8.65 10.62
CA LYS A 27 -3.22 9.55 11.39
C LYS A 27 -2.04 10.09 10.59
N SER A 28 -1.75 9.53 9.45
CA SER A 28 -0.55 9.90 8.73
C SER A 28 -0.80 10.11 7.24
N CYS A 29 -0.91 9.06 6.49
CA CYS A 29 -0.99 9.15 5.03
C CYS A 29 -2.12 10.04 4.56
N GLN A 30 -3.24 9.95 5.21
CA GLN A 30 -4.44 10.66 4.81
C GLN A 30 -4.25 12.17 4.80
N VAL A 31 -3.40 12.68 5.65
CA VAL A 31 -3.21 14.12 5.77
C VAL A 31 -2.90 14.76 4.41
N CYS A 32 -2.10 14.10 3.61
CA CYS A 32 -1.74 14.63 2.30
C CYS A 32 -2.37 13.86 1.16
N HIS A 33 -2.47 12.53 1.32
CA HIS A 33 -2.90 11.70 0.20
C HIS A 33 -4.41 11.67 0.00
N ALA A 34 -5.18 12.14 0.95
CA ALA A 34 -6.63 12.16 0.76
C ALA A 34 -7.03 13.24 -0.25
N ASN A 35 -6.35 14.37 -0.22
CA ASN A 35 -6.73 15.48 -1.08
C ASN A 35 -5.64 15.97 -2.02
N GLY A 36 -4.51 15.33 -2.05
CA GLY A 36 -3.46 15.71 -2.99
C GLY A 36 -2.61 16.89 -2.53
N ALA A 37 -2.54 17.14 -1.24
CA ALA A 37 -1.75 18.24 -0.72
C ALA A 37 -0.30 18.07 -1.16
N ALA A 38 0.35 19.17 -1.47
CA ALA A 38 1.76 19.20 -1.86
C ALA A 38 2.06 18.25 -3.02
N ASN A 39 1.09 18.09 -3.91
CA ASN A 39 1.23 17.23 -5.08
C ASN A 39 1.32 15.74 -4.76
N ALA A 40 0.88 15.33 -3.60
CA ALA A 40 0.83 13.92 -3.27
C ALA A 40 -0.18 13.21 -4.17
N PRO A 41 0.12 12.02 -4.67
CA PRO A 41 -0.88 11.30 -5.45
C PRO A 41 -2.03 10.92 -4.54
N LYS A 42 -3.23 11.21 -4.98
CA LYS A 42 -4.40 10.99 -4.15
C LYS A 42 -4.72 9.52 -3.97
N THR A 43 -5.19 9.17 -2.81
CA THR A 43 -5.70 7.83 -2.56
C THR A 43 -6.82 7.54 -3.55
N GLY A 44 -6.71 6.45 -4.25
CA GLY A 44 -7.73 6.02 -5.20
C GLY A 44 -7.50 6.51 -6.62
N ASP A 45 -6.49 7.34 -6.83
CA ASP A 45 -6.22 7.87 -8.17
C ASP A 45 -5.20 6.96 -8.85
N ALA A 46 -5.68 5.88 -9.42
CA ALA A 46 -4.80 4.88 -10.00
C ALA A 46 -3.90 5.45 -11.07
N ALA A 47 -4.36 6.41 -11.83
CA ALA A 47 -3.55 7.00 -12.90
C ALA A 47 -2.36 7.75 -12.33
N ALA A 48 -2.54 8.44 -11.22
CA ALA A 48 -1.43 9.17 -10.59
C ALA A 48 -0.42 8.21 -9.97
N TRP A 49 -0.88 7.07 -9.50
CA TRP A 49 0.00 6.10 -8.87
C TRP A 49 0.76 5.26 -9.87
N GLU A 50 0.22 5.09 -11.08
CA GLU A 50 0.81 4.18 -12.05
C GLU A 50 2.28 4.45 -12.33
N PRO A 51 2.70 5.68 -12.64
CA PRO A 51 4.12 5.91 -12.90
C PRO A 51 4.97 5.71 -11.65
N ARG A 52 4.37 5.87 -10.49
CA ARG A 52 5.10 5.65 -9.25
C ARG A 52 5.27 4.16 -8.98
N LEU A 53 4.22 3.39 -9.21
CA LEU A 53 4.30 1.94 -9.03
C LEU A 53 5.30 1.33 -9.99
N ALA A 54 5.53 1.95 -11.13
CA ALA A 54 6.48 1.45 -12.10
C ALA A 54 7.91 1.44 -11.55
N LYS A 55 8.17 2.21 -10.50
CA LYS A 55 9.48 2.20 -9.87
C LYS A 55 9.71 0.98 -9.00
N GLY A 56 8.65 0.25 -8.71
CA GLY A 56 8.74 -0.93 -7.85
C GLY A 56 8.38 -0.62 -6.41
N MET A 57 7.76 -1.57 -5.77
CA MET A 57 7.27 -1.37 -4.40
C MET A 57 8.42 -1.07 -3.43
N ASP A 58 9.57 -1.70 -3.61
CA ASP A 58 10.69 -1.44 -2.72
C ASP A 58 11.13 0.02 -2.79
N ALA A 59 11.14 0.59 -3.99
CA ALA A 59 11.51 1.99 -4.14
C ALA A 59 10.50 2.90 -3.45
N LEU A 60 9.23 2.55 -3.52
CA LEU A 60 8.19 3.35 -2.88
C LEU A 60 8.30 3.27 -1.36
N VAL A 61 8.57 2.10 -0.83
CA VAL A 61 8.75 1.93 0.59
C VAL A 61 9.95 2.75 1.07
N GLN A 62 11.04 2.74 0.30
CA GLN A 62 12.20 3.54 0.63
C GLN A 62 11.88 5.03 0.63
N SER A 63 11.07 5.47 -0.32
CA SER A 63 10.68 6.87 -0.38
C SER A 63 9.88 7.27 0.86
N VAL A 64 9.00 6.40 1.32
CA VAL A 64 8.26 6.69 2.53
C VAL A 64 9.19 6.71 3.73
N ALA A 65 10.04 5.72 3.85
CA ALA A 65 10.90 5.61 5.03
C ALA A 65 11.84 6.80 5.14
N ASN A 66 12.39 7.24 4.03
CA ASN A 66 13.37 8.30 4.03
C ASN A 66 12.81 9.69 3.78
N GLY A 67 11.61 9.77 3.28
CA GLY A 67 11.03 11.04 2.88
C GLY A 67 11.34 11.31 1.42
N LEU A 68 10.50 12.10 0.77
CA LEU A 68 10.69 12.42 -0.63
C LEU A 68 10.06 13.76 -0.92
N ASN A 69 10.86 14.73 -1.29
CA ASN A 69 10.36 16.07 -1.57
C ASN A 69 9.58 16.59 -0.36
N ALA A 70 8.32 16.94 -0.52
CA ALA A 70 7.54 17.46 0.59
C ALA A 70 7.04 16.39 1.54
N MET A 71 7.19 15.12 1.18
CA MET A 71 6.76 14.05 2.04
C MET A 71 7.78 13.83 3.14
N PRO A 72 7.39 13.94 4.40
CA PRO A 72 8.37 13.79 5.49
C PRO A 72 8.79 12.34 5.65
N PRO A 73 9.91 12.08 6.28
CA PRO A 73 10.33 10.71 6.55
C PRO A 73 9.26 9.96 7.29
N LYS A 74 9.08 8.70 6.91
CA LYS A 74 8.09 7.80 7.46
C LYS A 74 6.66 8.24 7.15
N GLY A 75 6.49 9.29 6.35
CA GLY A 75 5.16 9.80 6.03
C GLY A 75 4.38 10.13 7.28
N MET A 76 5.08 10.49 8.35
CA MET A 76 4.50 10.78 9.66
C MET A 76 3.92 9.56 10.37
N CYS A 77 4.18 8.37 9.85
CA CYS A 77 3.75 7.14 10.52
C CYS A 77 4.96 6.56 11.21
N PHE A 78 5.23 7.04 12.41
CA PHE A 78 6.46 6.69 13.10
C PHE A 78 6.45 5.28 13.67
N ASP A 79 5.29 4.68 13.78
CA ASP A 79 5.17 3.33 14.28
C ASP A 79 4.79 2.34 13.17
N CYS A 80 5.03 2.71 11.92
CA CYS A 80 4.79 1.79 10.80
C CYS A 80 6.03 0.98 10.50
N SER A 81 5.83 -0.27 10.16
CA SER A 81 6.90 -1.11 9.65
C SER A 81 6.92 -1.01 8.13
N ASP A 82 7.93 -1.59 7.50
CA ASP A 82 7.97 -1.63 6.04
C ASP A 82 6.76 -2.36 5.48
N GLU A 83 6.29 -3.38 6.17
CA GLU A 83 5.10 -4.10 5.75
C GLU A 83 3.87 -3.20 5.81
N ASP A 84 3.80 -2.36 6.83
CA ASP A 84 2.70 -1.40 6.94
C ASP A 84 2.76 -0.41 5.78
N TYR A 85 3.94 0.10 5.45
CA TYR A 85 4.07 1.04 4.34
C TYR A 85 3.60 0.40 3.04
N LYS A 86 4.00 -0.85 2.82
CA LYS A 86 3.64 -1.55 1.60
C LYS A 86 2.12 -1.70 1.50
N ALA A 87 1.49 -2.15 2.58
CA ALA A 87 0.04 -2.33 2.58
C ALA A 87 -0.69 -1.00 2.38
N LEU A 88 -0.17 0.07 2.96
CA LEU A 88 -0.79 1.38 2.82
C LEU A 88 -0.61 1.94 1.41
N ILE A 89 0.55 1.76 0.82
CA ILE A 89 0.76 2.18 -0.56
C ILE A 89 -0.17 1.43 -1.49
N GLU A 90 -0.30 0.13 -1.28
CA GLU A 90 -1.20 -0.68 -2.12
C GLU A 90 -2.63 -0.23 -1.98
N TYR A 91 -3.03 0.11 -0.77
CA TYR A 91 -4.37 0.61 -0.54
C TYR A 91 -4.61 1.93 -1.28
N MET A 92 -3.66 2.85 -1.17
CA MET A 92 -3.82 4.17 -1.78
C MET A 92 -3.78 4.10 -3.30
N ALA A 93 -3.04 3.14 -3.84
CA ALA A 93 -2.87 3.04 -5.28
C ALA A 93 -4.03 2.35 -5.98
N LYS A 94 -4.92 1.71 -5.23
CA LYS A 94 -6.04 1.06 -5.86
C LYS A 94 -7.05 2.06 -6.35
N PRO A 95 -7.73 1.76 -7.43
CA PRO A 95 -8.78 2.67 -7.90
C PRO A 95 -9.83 2.87 -6.81
N ALA A 96 -10.39 4.05 -6.78
CA ALA A 96 -11.44 4.35 -5.83
C ALA A 96 -12.62 3.44 -6.08
N GLN A 97 -13.28 3.02 -5.02
CA GLN A 97 -14.38 2.07 -5.17
C GLN A 97 -15.72 2.75 -5.11
#